data_ff61dd829a44d19b6e7f3a4e4e6ed3ac
#
_entry.id   ff61dd829a44d19b6e7f3a4e4e6ed3ac
#
_cell.length_a   1.000
_cell.length_b   1.000
_cell.length_c   1.000
_cell.angle_alpha   90.00
_cell.angle_beta   90.00
_cell.angle_gamma   90.00
#
_symmetry.space_group_name_H-M   'P 1'
#
loop_
_entity.id
_entity.type
_entity.pdbx_description
1 polymer ?
#
loop_
_entity_poly.entity_id
_entity_poly.type
_entity_poly.pdbx_seq_one_letter_code
_entity_poly.pdbx_strand_id
1 'polypeptide(L)'
;MKQYIDLLKHISDNGLEKKDRTGTGTVSVFGYQMRFNLQDGFPLVTTKKLHLRSIIHELIWFINGETNIKYLKDNGVTIWDEWADSKGDLGPIYGHQWRNWNSDGVDQLKDVIKSLKTNPSSRRMIVTAWNPNIIPDSRKSFSENVKDGKAALPPCHAFFQFYVADNKLSCQMYQRSADVFLGVPFNIASYSLLTHMIAQVCGYEVGDFVHTFGDTHIYLNHFEQVKLQLSREPMPLPTLKLNQTVKNIEDLKFEDIEILNYNSHPAIKGKISV
;
A
#
# COMPACT_ATOMS: atom_id res chain seq x y z
N MET A 1 -8.38 -10.17 11.03
CA MET A 1 -8.00 -10.35 9.59
C MET A 1 -8.95 -11.24 8.78
N LYS A 2 -10.17 -11.44 9.31
CA LYS A 2 -11.22 -12.24 8.62
C LYS A 2 -11.53 -11.67 7.21
N GLN A 3 -11.61 -10.34 7.06
CA GLN A 3 -11.92 -9.65 5.81
C GLN A 3 -10.98 -10.06 4.66
N TYR A 4 -9.67 -10.21 4.95
CA TYR A 4 -8.69 -10.63 3.96
C TYR A 4 -8.85 -12.13 3.60
N ILE A 5 -9.15 -12.99 4.56
CA ILE A 5 -9.42 -14.40 4.32
C ILE A 5 -10.71 -14.57 3.50
N ASP A 6 -11.76 -13.81 3.82
CA ASP A 6 -13.01 -13.80 3.06
C ASP A 6 -12.78 -13.34 1.60
N LEU A 7 -11.89 -12.37 1.35
CA LEU A 7 -11.52 -11.95 -0.01
C LEU A 7 -10.81 -13.09 -0.78
N LEU A 8 -9.79 -13.73 -0.17
CA LEU A 8 -9.10 -14.87 -0.81
C LEU A 8 -10.09 -15.97 -1.19
N LYS A 9 -11.00 -16.30 -0.27
CA LYS A 9 -12.04 -17.30 -0.50
C LYS A 9 -13.00 -16.86 -1.59
N HIS A 10 -13.46 -15.62 -1.55
CA HIS A 10 -14.38 -15.07 -2.55
C HIS A 10 -13.82 -15.17 -3.98
N ILE A 11 -12.54 -14.82 -4.18
CA ILE A 11 -11.90 -14.93 -5.50
C ILE A 11 -11.75 -16.40 -5.91
N SER A 12 -11.35 -17.27 -4.99
CA SER A 12 -11.19 -18.70 -5.26
C SER A 12 -12.50 -19.37 -5.69
N ASP A 13 -13.61 -18.96 -5.08
CA ASP A 13 -14.94 -19.58 -5.30
C ASP A 13 -15.71 -18.95 -6.48
N ASN A 14 -15.50 -17.66 -6.77
CA ASN A 14 -16.33 -16.88 -7.70
C ASN A 14 -15.55 -16.17 -8.81
N GLY A 15 -14.22 -16.22 -8.80
CA GLY A 15 -13.41 -15.53 -9.78
C GLY A 15 -13.43 -16.20 -11.15
N LEU A 16 -13.21 -15.40 -12.18
CA LEU A 16 -13.07 -15.87 -13.56
C LEU A 16 -11.61 -15.91 -13.97
N GLU A 17 -11.23 -16.97 -14.66
CA GLU A 17 -9.88 -17.11 -15.20
C GLU A 17 -9.68 -16.13 -16.36
N LYS A 18 -8.56 -15.41 -16.33
CA LYS A 18 -8.15 -14.44 -17.35
C LYS A 18 -6.69 -14.62 -17.72
N LYS A 19 -6.38 -14.38 -18.98
CA LYS A 19 -5.00 -14.13 -19.41
C LYS A 19 -4.57 -12.75 -18.93
N ASP A 20 -3.31 -12.63 -18.56
CA ASP A 20 -2.70 -11.37 -18.15
C ASP A 20 -1.43 -11.07 -18.94
N ARG A 21 -0.89 -9.86 -18.76
CA ARG A 21 0.31 -9.39 -19.45
C ARG A 21 1.56 -10.25 -19.14
N THR A 22 1.63 -10.83 -17.96
CA THR A 22 2.79 -11.63 -17.52
C THR A 22 2.81 -13.04 -18.12
N GLY A 23 1.71 -13.47 -18.75
CA GLY A 23 1.55 -14.82 -19.27
C GLY A 23 1.30 -15.88 -18.19
N THR A 24 1.29 -15.52 -16.90
CA THR A 24 1.01 -16.45 -15.79
C THR A 24 -0.47 -16.85 -15.76
N GLY A 25 -1.36 -15.91 -16.09
CA GLY A 25 -2.80 -16.04 -15.90
C GLY A 25 -3.25 -15.75 -14.46
N THR A 26 -4.50 -15.32 -14.33
CA THR A 26 -5.11 -14.97 -13.05
C THR A 26 -6.53 -15.51 -12.94
N VAL A 27 -7.00 -15.72 -11.71
CA VAL A 27 -8.42 -15.79 -11.40
C VAL A 27 -8.81 -14.49 -10.70
N SER A 28 -9.83 -13.78 -11.19
CA SER A 28 -10.14 -12.44 -10.72
C SER A 28 -11.63 -12.18 -10.57
N VAL A 29 -11.96 -11.24 -9.68
CA VAL A 29 -13.25 -10.57 -9.57
C VAL A 29 -13.06 -9.07 -9.83
N PHE A 30 -14.10 -8.39 -10.29
CA PHE A 30 -14.06 -6.94 -10.49
C PHE A 30 -14.92 -6.24 -9.44
N GLY A 31 -14.27 -5.41 -8.65
CA GLY A 31 -14.92 -4.69 -7.54
C GLY A 31 -15.02 -5.53 -6.27
N TYR A 32 -14.40 -5.06 -5.21
CA TYR A 32 -14.53 -5.60 -3.85
C TYR A 32 -14.17 -4.51 -2.84
N GLN A 33 -14.62 -4.66 -1.59
CA GLN A 33 -14.26 -3.73 -0.54
C GLN A 33 -14.06 -4.46 0.77
N MET A 34 -12.99 -4.12 1.49
CA MET A 34 -12.74 -4.52 2.88
C MET A 34 -12.76 -3.29 3.78
N ARG A 35 -13.16 -3.49 5.04
CA ARG A 35 -13.12 -2.46 6.07
C ARG A 35 -12.45 -3.01 7.33
N PHE A 36 -11.52 -2.24 7.87
CA PHE A 36 -10.79 -2.55 9.09
C PHE A 36 -10.99 -1.41 10.08
N ASN A 37 -11.60 -1.70 11.23
CA ASN A 37 -11.60 -0.76 12.35
C ASN A 37 -10.19 -0.75 12.98
N LEU A 38 -9.48 0.37 12.87
CA LEU A 38 -8.10 0.48 13.35
C LEU A 38 -7.99 0.53 14.88
N GLN A 39 -9.11 0.71 15.59
CA GLN A 39 -9.18 0.63 17.05
C GLN A 39 -9.16 -0.82 17.55
N ASP A 40 -9.51 -1.82 16.73
CA ASP A 40 -9.50 -3.24 17.09
C ASP A 40 -8.08 -3.82 17.11
N GLY A 41 -7.08 -3.07 16.66
CA GLY A 41 -5.68 -3.45 16.52
C GLY A 41 -5.14 -3.13 15.13
N PHE A 42 -3.82 -3.30 14.95
CA PHE A 42 -3.18 -3.02 13.66
C PHE A 42 -3.46 -4.16 12.67
N PRO A 43 -4.10 -3.89 11.50
CA PRO A 43 -4.54 -4.94 10.58
C PRO A 43 -3.36 -5.51 9.77
N LEU A 44 -2.62 -6.37 10.40
CA LEU A 44 -1.49 -7.10 9.83
C LEU A 44 -1.88 -8.57 9.65
N VAL A 45 -1.64 -9.12 8.45
CA VAL A 45 -1.96 -10.52 8.16
C VAL A 45 -1.16 -11.44 9.08
N THR A 46 -1.87 -12.38 9.74
CA THR A 46 -1.28 -13.34 10.68
C THR A 46 -1.26 -14.78 10.16
N THR A 47 -2.00 -15.07 9.08
CA THR A 47 -2.02 -16.39 8.43
C THR A 47 -0.75 -16.68 7.61
N LYS A 48 0.09 -15.69 7.40
CA LYS A 48 1.49 -15.80 6.98
C LYS A 48 2.29 -14.64 7.53
N LYS A 49 3.59 -14.87 7.81
CA LYS A 49 4.49 -13.80 8.26
C LYS A 49 4.78 -12.83 7.13
N LEU A 50 4.63 -11.52 7.41
CA LEU A 50 4.98 -10.43 6.50
C LEU A 50 6.34 -9.83 6.86
N HIS A 51 7.02 -9.25 5.86
CA HIS A 51 8.30 -8.57 6.05
C HIS A 51 8.06 -7.10 6.42
N LEU A 52 7.81 -6.85 7.71
CA LEU A 52 7.47 -5.51 8.25
C LEU A 52 8.49 -4.43 7.88
N ARG A 53 9.78 -4.78 7.90
CA ARG A 53 10.84 -3.83 7.54
C ARG A 53 10.61 -3.23 6.15
N SER A 54 10.27 -4.05 5.15
CA SER A 54 9.98 -3.56 3.80
C SER A 54 8.76 -2.65 3.78
N ILE A 55 7.67 -3.00 4.47
CA ILE A 55 6.43 -2.22 4.51
C ILE A 55 6.70 -0.83 5.09
N ILE A 56 7.41 -0.75 6.21
CA ILE A 56 7.67 0.50 6.92
C ILE A 56 8.61 1.40 6.11
N HIS A 57 9.74 0.85 5.62
CA HIS A 57 10.69 1.65 4.82
C HIS A 57 10.10 2.11 3.49
N GLU A 58 9.29 1.29 2.81
CA GLU A 58 8.59 1.69 1.59
C GLU A 58 7.65 2.87 1.85
N LEU A 59 6.86 2.83 2.92
CA LEU A 59 5.96 3.92 3.26
C LEU A 59 6.72 5.21 3.60
N ILE A 60 7.79 5.14 4.37
CA ILE A 60 8.66 6.29 4.68
C ILE A 60 9.24 6.87 3.38
N TRP A 61 9.70 6.02 2.48
CA TRP A 61 10.23 6.39 1.18
C TRP A 61 9.19 7.12 0.31
N PHE A 62 7.93 6.65 0.30
CA PHE A 62 6.84 7.36 -0.37
C PHE A 62 6.53 8.72 0.28
N ILE A 63 6.48 8.79 1.62
CA ILE A 63 6.21 10.03 2.37
C ILE A 63 7.28 11.09 2.07
N ASN A 64 8.52 10.67 1.85
CA ASN A 64 9.63 11.57 1.52
C ASN A 64 9.67 11.97 0.02
N GLY A 65 8.78 11.44 -0.81
CA GLY A 65 8.72 11.76 -2.25
C GLY A 65 9.85 11.15 -3.06
N GLU A 66 10.56 10.18 -2.51
CA GLU A 66 11.70 9.52 -3.11
C GLU A 66 11.29 8.63 -4.29
N THR A 67 12.15 8.55 -5.31
CA THR A 67 11.97 7.70 -6.49
C THR A 67 13.14 6.74 -6.70
N ASN A 68 14.28 7.02 -6.09
CA ASN A 68 15.47 6.20 -6.18
C ASN A 68 15.51 5.15 -5.06
N ILE A 69 15.79 3.90 -5.42
CA ILE A 69 15.79 2.76 -4.49
C ILE A 69 17.01 2.72 -3.55
N LYS A 70 17.94 3.68 -3.65
CA LYS A 70 19.13 3.71 -2.81
C LYS A 70 18.78 3.66 -1.32
N TYR A 71 17.84 4.49 -0.86
CA TYR A 71 17.35 4.45 0.54
C TYR A 71 16.85 3.07 0.94
N LEU A 72 16.08 2.41 0.07
CA LEU A 72 15.53 1.08 0.33
C LEU A 72 16.66 0.04 0.45
N LYS A 73 17.62 0.05 -0.48
CA LYS A 73 18.79 -0.84 -0.46
C LYS A 73 19.66 -0.65 0.77
N ASP A 74 19.96 0.59 1.14
CA ASP A 74 20.73 0.93 2.33
C ASP A 74 20.06 0.38 3.62
N ASN A 75 18.74 0.17 3.58
CA ASN A 75 17.94 -0.41 4.66
C ASN A 75 17.59 -1.89 4.46
N GLY A 76 18.22 -2.59 3.51
CA GLY A 76 18.02 -4.02 3.26
C GLY A 76 16.66 -4.36 2.66
N VAL A 77 16.04 -3.44 1.94
CA VAL A 77 14.75 -3.60 1.24
C VAL A 77 14.98 -3.68 -0.25
N THR A 78 14.52 -4.79 -0.87
CA THR A 78 14.80 -5.13 -2.27
C THR A 78 13.55 -5.27 -3.13
N ILE A 79 12.37 -4.94 -2.58
CA ILE A 79 11.08 -5.18 -3.23
C ILE A 79 10.84 -4.34 -4.50
N TRP A 80 11.73 -3.39 -4.80
CA TRP A 80 11.66 -2.53 -5.98
C TRP A 80 12.83 -2.74 -6.97
N ASP A 81 13.78 -3.64 -6.67
CA ASP A 81 15.00 -3.82 -7.45
C ASP A 81 14.75 -4.19 -8.91
N GLU A 82 13.71 -4.99 -9.18
CA GLU A 82 13.40 -5.50 -10.53
C GLU A 82 12.87 -4.41 -11.49
N TRP A 83 12.36 -3.30 -10.95
CA TRP A 83 11.74 -2.23 -11.76
C TRP A 83 12.60 -0.98 -11.89
N ALA A 84 13.67 -0.87 -11.13
CA ALA A 84 14.57 0.26 -11.18
C ALA A 84 15.47 0.23 -12.42
N ASP A 85 15.81 1.41 -12.93
CA ASP A 85 16.82 1.54 -13.97
C ASP A 85 18.24 1.26 -13.42
N SER A 86 19.26 1.35 -14.28
CA SER A 86 20.66 1.10 -13.91
C SER A 86 21.22 2.07 -12.86
N LYS A 87 20.55 3.21 -12.62
CA LYS A 87 20.89 4.20 -11.60
C LYS A 87 20.06 4.04 -10.32
N GLY A 88 19.14 3.07 -10.31
CA GLY A 88 18.23 2.84 -9.21
C GLY A 88 17.01 3.74 -9.20
N ASP A 89 16.68 4.40 -10.30
CA ASP A 89 15.51 5.27 -10.39
C ASP A 89 14.29 4.53 -10.95
N LEU A 90 13.11 4.90 -10.47
CA LEU A 90 11.80 4.37 -10.85
C LEU A 90 10.95 5.41 -11.59
N GLY A 91 11.49 6.61 -11.84
CA GLY A 91 10.73 7.72 -12.37
C GLY A 91 9.68 8.27 -11.38
N PRO A 92 8.78 9.15 -11.84
CA PRO A 92 7.87 9.89 -10.96
C PRO A 92 6.69 9.05 -10.43
N ILE A 93 7.00 7.95 -9.70
CA ILE A 93 6.01 7.06 -9.09
C ILE A 93 5.44 7.63 -7.78
N TYR A 94 4.50 6.96 -7.20
CA TYR A 94 3.79 7.14 -5.90
C TYR A 94 4.20 8.35 -5.06
N GLY A 95 5.34 8.29 -4.35
CA GLY A 95 5.82 9.33 -3.45
C GLY A 95 6.08 10.65 -4.17
N HIS A 96 6.62 10.61 -5.38
CA HIS A 96 6.81 11.81 -6.19
C HIS A 96 5.46 12.49 -6.47
N GLN A 97 4.44 11.72 -6.89
CA GLN A 97 3.12 12.28 -7.15
C GLN A 97 2.45 12.82 -5.87
N TRP A 98 2.68 12.19 -4.72
CA TRP A 98 2.14 12.64 -3.43
C TRP A 98 2.74 13.98 -2.98
N ARG A 99 4.06 14.19 -3.24
CA ARG A 99 4.84 15.30 -2.68
C ARG A 99 5.18 16.40 -3.70
N ASN A 100 5.12 16.09 -4.99
CA ASN A 100 5.45 17.02 -6.09
C ASN A 100 4.67 16.63 -7.35
N TRP A 101 3.34 16.72 -7.29
CA TRP A 101 2.46 16.33 -8.37
C TRP A 101 2.92 16.89 -9.71
N ASN A 102 3.08 16.00 -10.69
CA ASN A 102 3.49 16.32 -12.07
C ASN A 102 4.77 17.19 -12.17
N SER A 103 5.59 17.24 -11.12
CA SER A 103 6.74 18.14 -10.98
C SER A 103 6.38 19.64 -10.95
N ASP A 104 5.14 19.98 -10.63
CA ASP A 104 4.62 21.36 -10.59
C ASP A 104 4.71 22.00 -9.19
N GLY A 105 5.32 21.32 -8.21
CA GLY A 105 5.48 21.80 -6.84
C GLY A 105 4.22 21.64 -5.96
N VAL A 106 3.18 20.95 -6.43
CA VAL A 106 1.97 20.67 -5.64
C VAL A 106 2.22 19.48 -4.71
N ASP A 107 2.28 19.75 -3.42
CA ASP A 107 2.43 18.73 -2.36
C ASP A 107 1.07 18.31 -1.81
N GLN A 108 0.48 17.27 -2.42
CA GLN A 108 -0.86 16.79 -2.07
C GLN A 108 -0.94 16.31 -0.62
N LEU A 109 0.09 15.61 -0.11
CA LEU A 109 0.09 15.08 1.25
C LEU A 109 0.14 16.21 2.29
N LYS A 110 0.97 17.22 2.08
CA LYS A 110 1.05 18.41 2.93
C LYS A 110 -0.26 19.18 2.93
N ASP A 111 -0.88 19.37 1.78
CA ASP A 111 -2.16 20.08 1.65
C ASP A 111 -3.29 19.33 2.36
N VAL A 112 -3.32 18.00 2.27
CA VAL A 112 -4.28 17.16 3.01
C VAL A 112 -4.06 17.28 4.51
N ILE A 113 -2.83 17.18 5.02
CA ILE A 113 -2.51 17.34 6.45
C ILE A 113 -2.92 18.74 6.94
N LYS A 114 -2.64 19.77 6.14
CA LYS A 114 -3.11 21.13 6.44
C LYS A 114 -4.64 21.22 6.52
N SER A 115 -5.33 20.63 5.54
CA SER A 115 -6.80 20.61 5.52
C SER A 115 -7.38 19.86 6.72
N LEU A 116 -6.81 18.72 7.09
CA LEU A 116 -7.21 17.96 8.29
C LEU A 116 -7.14 18.81 9.56
N LYS A 117 -6.10 19.64 9.70
CA LYS A 117 -5.92 20.53 10.87
C LYS A 117 -6.82 21.77 10.87
N THR A 118 -7.20 22.27 9.68
CA THR A 118 -7.88 23.59 9.56
C THR A 118 -9.33 23.50 9.10
N ASN A 119 -9.70 22.45 8.38
CA ASN A 119 -11.04 22.22 7.84
C ASN A 119 -11.35 20.70 7.74
N PRO A 120 -11.52 20.01 8.88
CA PRO A 120 -11.71 18.55 8.91
C PRO A 120 -13.00 18.07 8.24
N SER A 121 -13.98 18.94 8.00
CA SER A 121 -15.22 18.63 7.29
C SER A 121 -15.06 18.63 5.76
N SER A 122 -13.88 18.96 5.24
CA SER A 122 -13.61 18.98 3.80
C SER A 122 -13.80 17.60 3.19
N ARG A 123 -14.45 17.56 2.02
CA ARG A 123 -14.59 16.36 1.17
C ARG A 123 -13.53 16.27 0.06
N ARG A 124 -12.49 17.15 0.13
CA ARG A 124 -11.42 17.28 -0.88
C ARG A 124 -10.07 16.74 -0.41
N MET A 125 -10.04 15.99 0.69
CA MET A 125 -8.82 15.43 1.27
C MET A 125 -8.41 14.16 0.51
N ILE A 126 -7.98 14.34 -0.75
CA ILE A 126 -7.60 13.26 -1.67
C ILE A 126 -6.12 13.44 -2.04
N VAL A 127 -5.41 12.31 -2.08
CA VAL A 127 -4.07 12.20 -2.64
C VAL A 127 -4.12 11.17 -3.78
N THR A 128 -3.68 11.55 -4.97
CA THR A 128 -3.65 10.67 -6.14
C THR A 128 -2.24 10.42 -6.63
N ALA A 129 -1.93 9.17 -6.96
CA ALA A 129 -0.73 8.78 -7.68
C ALA A 129 -1.01 8.56 -9.17
N TRP A 130 -2.29 8.45 -9.56
CA TRP A 130 -2.69 8.23 -10.96
C TRP A 130 -2.61 9.51 -11.75
N ASN A 131 -1.53 9.69 -12.46
CA ASN A 131 -1.28 10.81 -13.35
C ASN A 131 -1.14 10.31 -14.80
N PRO A 132 -2.11 10.58 -15.69
CA PRO A 132 -2.08 10.11 -17.08
C PRO A 132 -0.81 10.54 -17.85
N ASN A 133 -0.19 11.65 -17.47
CA ASN A 133 1.01 12.16 -18.15
C ASN A 133 2.24 11.26 -17.94
N ILE A 134 2.28 10.46 -16.86
CA ILE A 134 3.45 9.66 -16.50
C ILE A 134 3.21 8.15 -16.66
N ILE A 135 2.04 7.74 -17.13
CA ILE A 135 1.75 6.32 -17.35
C ILE A 135 2.75 5.75 -18.37
N PRO A 136 3.42 4.64 -18.05
CA PRO A 136 4.42 4.05 -18.91
C PRO A 136 3.82 3.46 -20.19
N ASP A 137 4.59 3.48 -21.27
CA ASP A 137 4.26 2.73 -22.50
C ASP A 137 4.55 1.25 -22.26
N SER A 138 3.50 0.41 -22.37
CA SER A 138 3.60 -1.04 -22.14
C SER A 138 4.48 -1.79 -23.17
N ARG A 139 4.87 -1.13 -24.26
CA ARG A 139 5.75 -1.67 -25.31
C ARG A 139 7.24 -1.43 -25.00
N LYS A 140 7.54 -0.59 -24.02
CA LYS A 140 8.89 -0.22 -23.58
C LYS A 140 9.27 -0.95 -22.29
N SER A 141 10.55 -1.15 -22.11
CA SER A 141 11.10 -1.61 -20.83
C SER A 141 10.91 -0.58 -19.71
N PHE A 142 11.05 -0.99 -18.45
CA PHE A 142 11.00 -0.08 -17.31
C PHE A 142 12.03 1.05 -17.42
N SER A 143 13.28 0.72 -17.75
CA SER A 143 14.36 1.70 -17.93
C SER A 143 14.11 2.69 -19.07
N GLU A 144 13.53 2.27 -20.18
CA GLU A 144 13.16 3.17 -21.28
C GLU A 144 12.06 4.13 -20.86
N ASN A 145 11.05 3.66 -20.15
CA ASN A 145 10.00 4.52 -19.62
C ASN A 145 10.57 5.57 -18.66
N VAL A 146 11.44 5.17 -17.72
CA VAL A 146 12.08 6.10 -16.78
C VAL A 146 12.92 7.15 -17.53
N LYS A 147 13.67 6.74 -18.53
CA LYS A 147 14.46 7.65 -19.39
C LYS A 147 13.57 8.68 -20.13
N ASP A 148 12.36 8.30 -20.49
CA ASP A 148 11.37 9.16 -21.14
C ASP A 148 10.58 10.03 -20.13
N GLY A 149 10.97 10.05 -18.85
CA GLY A 149 10.28 10.79 -17.79
C GLY A 149 8.94 10.18 -17.36
N LYS A 150 8.71 8.91 -17.67
CA LYS A 150 7.54 8.15 -17.23
C LYS A 150 7.85 7.37 -15.98
N ALA A 151 6.81 6.91 -15.29
CA ALA A 151 6.95 5.96 -14.20
C ALA A 151 7.42 4.59 -14.72
N ALA A 152 8.21 3.85 -13.93
CA ALA A 152 8.55 2.47 -14.25
C ALA A 152 7.31 1.58 -14.31
N LEU A 153 6.36 1.82 -13.41
CA LEU A 153 5.09 1.09 -13.29
C LEU A 153 3.90 2.05 -13.22
N PRO A 154 2.73 1.69 -13.79
CA PRO A 154 1.50 2.41 -13.52
C PRO A 154 1.06 2.13 -12.07
N PRO A 155 0.69 3.16 -11.27
CA PRO A 155 0.37 2.96 -9.86
C PRO A 155 -0.85 2.05 -9.68
N CYS A 156 -0.71 0.98 -8.86
CA CYS A 156 -1.79 0.06 -8.53
C CYS A 156 -2.74 0.66 -7.49
N HIS A 157 -2.23 1.17 -6.37
CA HIS A 157 -2.99 1.98 -5.43
C HIS A 157 -3.04 3.42 -5.95
N ALA A 158 -4.15 3.72 -6.64
CA ALA A 158 -4.25 4.88 -7.53
C ALA A 158 -4.51 6.18 -6.77
N PHE A 159 -5.36 6.16 -5.77
CA PHE A 159 -5.66 7.32 -4.91
C PHE A 159 -6.22 6.88 -3.57
N PHE A 160 -6.16 7.79 -2.59
CA PHE A 160 -6.77 7.61 -1.29
C PHE A 160 -7.38 8.91 -0.78
N GLN A 161 -8.38 8.78 0.09
CA GLN A 161 -9.15 9.89 0.66
C GLN A 161 -9.24 9.73 2.17
N PHE A 162 -9.16 10.88 2.88
CA PHE A 162 -9.37 10.94 4.31
C PHE A 162 -10.74 11.49 4.67
N TYR A 163 -11.25 11.05 5.82
CA TYR A 163 -12.52 11.46 6.38
C TYR A 163 -12.40 11.55 7.90
N VAL A 164 -12.93 12.64 8.48
CA VAL A 164 -12.97 12.85 9.93
C VAL A 164 -14.41 12.86 10.41
N ALA A 165 -14.71 12.03 11.40
CA ALA A 165 -15.97 12.05 12.15
C ALA A 165 -15.70 11.64 13.60
N ASP A 166 -16.40 12.24 14.56
CA ASP A 166 -16.29 11.93 15.99
C ASP A 166 -14.82 11.90 16.49
N ASN A 167 -14.02 12.88 16.05
CA ASN A 167 -12.59 13.00 16.32
C ASN A 167 -11.75 11.80 15.85
N LYS A 168 -12.25 10.99 14.89
CA LYS A 168 -11.57 9.84 14.33
C LYS A 168 -11.24 10.06 12.85
N LEU A 169 -10.00 9.75 12.48
CA LEU A 169 -9.52 9.79 11.11
C LEU A 169 -9.67 8.42 10.45
N SER A 170 -10.40 8.38 9.35
CA SER A 170 -10.52 7.20 8.48
C SER A 170 -9.86 7.47 7.13
N CYS A 171 -9.38 6.41 6.50
CA CYS A 171 -8.79 6.44 5.16
C CYS A 171 -9.49 5.44 4.26
N GLN A 172 -9.85 5.86 3.03
CA GLN A 172 -10.28 4.94 1.97
C GLN A 172 -9.26 4.99 0.83
N MET A 173 -8.76 3.83 0.40
CA MET A 173 -7.85 3.70 -0.73
C MET A 173 -8.50 2.89 -1.85
N TYR A 174 -8.36 3.38 -3.09
CA TYR A 174 -8.74 2.64 -4.29
C TYR A 174 -7.51 2.02 -4.95
N GLN A 175 -7.51 0.70 -5.05
CA GLN A 175 -6.50 -0.09 -5.74
C GLN A 175 -7.08 -0.66 -7.04
N ARG A 176 -6.62 -0.15 -8.20
CA ARG A 176 -7.15 -0.52 -9.51
C ARG A 176 -6.81 -1.95 -9.93
N SER A 177 -5.67 -2.46 -9.43
CA SER A 177 -5.13 -3.80 -9.74
C SER A 177 -4.48 -4.36 -8.49
N ALA A 178 -4.92 -5.55 -8.06
CA ALA A 178 -4.57 -6.09 -6.75
C ALA A 178 -4.19 -7.56 -6.82
N ASP A 179 -2.87 -7.86 -6.73
CA ASP A 179 -2.39 -9.19 -6.38
C ASP A 179 -2.73 -9.46 -4.91
N VAL A 180 -3.76 -10.27 -4.70
CA VAL A 180 -4.31 -10.49 -3.35
C VAL A 180 -3.39 -11.34 -2.50
N PHE A 181 -2.57 -12.21 -3.10
CA PHE A 181 -1.66 -13.05 -2.33
C PHE A 181 -0.40 -12.31 -1.87
N LEU A 182 0.32 -11.61 -2.77
CA LEU A 182 1.58 -10.94 -2.42
C LEU A 182 1.37 -9.47 -2.03
N GLY A 183 0.68 -8.68 -2.85
CA GLY A 183 0.62 -7.22 -2.70
C GLY A 183 -0.37 -6.74 -1.64
N VAL A 184 -1.60 -7.23 -1.66
CA VAL A 184 -2.68 -6.73 -0.78
C VAL A 184 -2.33 -6.75 0.71
N PRO A 185 -1.67 -7.79 1.28
CA PRO A 185 -1.24 -7.78 2.68
C PRO A 185 -0.31 -6.61 3.02
N PHE A 186 0.60 -6.24 2.12
CA PHE A 186 1.48 -5.08 2.26
C PHE A 186 0.69 -3.78 2.22
N ASN A 187 -0.24 -3.65 1.27
CA ASN A 187 -1.05 -2.44 1.11
C ASN A 187 -1.98 -2.21 2.31
N ILE A 188 -2.60 -3.26 2.88
CA ILE A 188 -3.41 -3.16 4.11
C ILE A 188 -2.55 -2.55 5.23
N ALA A 189 -1.38 -3.11 5.49
CA ALA A 189 -0.50 -2.66 6.56
C ALA A 189 0.04 -1.25 6.30
N SER A 190 0.49 -0.95 5.07
CA SER A 190 1.05 0.35 4.68
C SER A 190 0.04 1.48 4.84
N TYR A 191 -1.18 1.35 4.31
CA TYR A 191 -2.20 2.41 4.41
C TYR A 191 -2.83 2.52 5.81
N SER A 192 -2.89 1.42 6.56
CA SER A 192 -3.24 1.48 7.98
C SER A 192 -2.18 2.24 8.77
N LEU A 193 -0.89 1.98 8.53
CA LEU A 193 0.20 2.72 9.15
C LEU A 193 0.17 4.21 8.78
N LEU A 194 -0.03 4.54 7.49
CA LEU A 194 -0.18 5.92 7.03
C LEU A 194 -1.34 6.63 7.75
N THR A 195 -2.48 5.94 7.95
CA THR A 195 -3.63 6.49 8.67
C THR A 195 -3.29 6.81 10.13
N HIS A 196 -2.59 5.90 10.82
CA HIS A 196 -2.11 6.15 12.19
C HIS A 196 -1.12 7.31 12.27
N MET A 197 -0.16 7.39 11.33
CA MET A 197 0.83 8.47 11.29
C MET A 197 0.15 9.83 11.10
N ILE A 198 -0.78 9.94 10.16
CA ILE A 198 -1.51 11.19 9.89
C ILE A 198 -2.46 11.53 11.05
N ALA A 199 -3.15 10.55 11.63
CA ALA A 199 -3.98 10.77 12.82
C ALA A 199 -3.16 11.39 13.96
N GLN A 200 -1.98 10.83 14.27
CA GLN A 200 -1.09 11.35 15.30
C GLN A 200 -0.66 12.80 15.03
N VAL A 201 -0.15 13.12 13.83
CA VAL A 201 0.36 14.46 13.53
C VAL A 201 -0.76 15.51 13.40
N CYS A 202 -2.00 15.07 13.21
CA CYS A 202 -3.19 15.93 13.18
C CYS A 202 -3.96 15.98 14.50
N GLY A 203 -3.64 15.12 15.48
CA GLY A 203 -4.30 15.09 16.79
C GLY A 203 -5.64 14.36 16.81
N TYR A 204 -5.85 13.38 15.90
CA TYR A 204 -7.03 12.53 15.84
C TYR A 204 -6.79 11.15 16.44
N GLU A 205 -7.86 10.50 16.88
CA GLU A 205 -7.89 9.06 17.02
C GLU A 205 -8.01 8.39 15.62
N VAL A 206 -7.68 7.10 15.53
CA VAL A 206 -7.89 6.35 14.29
C VAL A 206 -9.32 5.84 14.20
N GLY A 207 -9.88 5.89 12.99
CA GLY A 207 -11.17 5.29 12.62
C GLY A 207 -10.97 4.02 11.79
N ASP A 208 -11.50 4.01 10.57
CA ASP A 208 -11.44 2.86 9.66
C ASP A 208 -10.37 3.02 8.58
N PHE A 209 -9.78 1.91 8.16
CA PHE A 209 -9.19 1.77 6.85
C PHE A 209 -10.15 1.01 5.93
N VAL A 210 -10.53 1.64 4.82
CA VAL A 210 -11.41 1.07 3.79
C VAL A 210 -10.58 0.81 2.54
N HIS A 211 -10.45 -0.46 2.15
CA HIS A 211 -9.71 -0.88 0.99
C HIS A 211 -10.66 -1.27 -0.13
N THR A 212 -10.73 -0.45 -1.16
CA THR A 212 -11.62 -0.63 -2.33
C THR A 212 -10.80 -1.07 -3.53
N PHE A 213 -11.29 -2.05 -4.26
CA PHE A 213 -10.56 -2.70 -5.35
C PHE A 213 -11.27 -2.57 -6.70
N GLY A 214 -10.48 -2.51 -7.76
CA GLY A 214 -10.89 -2.76 -9.13
C GLY A 214 -10.69 -4.23 -9.54
N ASP A 215 -9.70 -4.52 -10.41
CA ASP A 215 -9.30 -5.90 -10.76
C ASP A 215 -8.57 -6.54 -9.57
N THR A 216 -9.22 -7.54 -8.97
CA THR A 216 -8.79 -8.18 -7.72
C THR A 216 -8.51 -9.64 -8.02
N HIS A 217 -7.25 -10.06 -7.99
CA HIS A 217 -6.85 -11.33 -8.57
C HIS A 217 -5.87 -12.14 -7.73
N ILE A 218 -5.89 -13.45 -7.97
CA ILE A 218 -4.90 -14.42 -7.55
C ILE A 218 -4.23 -14.96 -8.81
N TYR A 219 -2.91 -14.88 -8.90
CA TYR A 219 -2.15 -15.49 -9.98
C TYR A 219 -2.27 -17.02 -9.94
N LEU A 220 -2.34 -17.68 -11.12
CA LEU A 220 -2.53 -19.14 -11.21
C LEU A 220 -1.41 -19.92 -10.51
N ASN A 221 -0.18 -19.38 -10.48
CA ASN A 221 0.96 -19.97 -9.77
C ASN A 221 0.92 -19.77 -8.22
N HIS A 222 -0.11 -19.11 -7.67
CA HIS A 222 -0.27 -18.88 -6.22
C HIS A 222 -1.39 -19.72 -5.58
N PHE A 223 -2.12 -20.55 -6.32
CA PHE A 223 -3.28 -21.27 -5.79
C PHE A 223 -2.93 -22.23 -4.65
N GLU A 224 -1.82 -22.97 -4.75
CA GLU A 224 -1.38 -23.86 -3.66
C GLU A 224 -1.01 -23.08 -2.40
N GLN A 225 -0.37 -21.92 -2.56
CA GLN A 225 -0.05 -21.01 -1.46
C GLN A 225 -1.31 -20.43 -0.81
N VAL A 226 -2.29 -20.03 -1.62
CA VAL A 226 -3.59 -19.54 -1.13
C VAL A 226 -4.35 -20.64 -0.39
N LYS A 227 -4.39 -21.86 -0.92
CA LYS A 227 -4.99 -23.03 -0.26
C LYS A 227 -4.35 -23.29 1.11
N LEU A 228 -3.02 -23.25 1.18
CA LEU A 228 -2.29 -23.37 2.45
C LEU A 228 -2.64 -22.22 3.38
N GLN A 229 -2.73 -20.98 2.89
CA GLN A 229 -3.07 -19.82 3.71
C GLN A 229 -4.50 -19.89 4.25
N LEU A 230 -5.46 -20.36 3.46
CA LEU A 230 -6.86 -20.56 3.84
C LEU A 230 -7.05 -21.68 4.86
N SER A 231 -6.12 -22.64 4.96
CA SER A 231 -6.15 -23.69 6.00
C SER A 231 -5.69 -23.22 7.38
N ARG A 232 -5.23 -21.96 7.51
CA ARG A 232 -4.67 -21.41 8.76
C ARG A 232 -5.66 -20.47 9.43
N GLU A 233 -5.87 -20.65 10.72
CA GLU A 233 -6.69 -19.72 11.51
C GLU A 233 -5.96 -18.41 11.78
N PRO A 234 -6.61 -17.25 11.58
CA PRO A 234 -6.03 -15.97 11.96
C PRO A 234 -5.74 -15.86 13.45
N MET A 235 -4.58 -15.31 13.80
CA MET A 235 -4.22 -14.99 15.18
C MET A 235 -4.69 -13.57 15.55
N PRO A 236 -4.69 -13.21 16.86
CA PRO A 236 -5.01 -11.85 17.31
C PRO A 236 -4.17 -10.78 16.58
N LEU A 237 -4.77 -9.61 16.37
CA LEU A 237 -4.08 -8.48 15.75
C LEU A 237 -2.98 -7.95 16.67
N PRO A 238 -1.83 -7.54 16.13
CA PRO A 238 -0.80 -6.84 16.86
C PRO A 238 -1.22 -5.41 17.22
N THR A 239 -0.43 -4.78 18.08
CA THR A 239 -0.60 -3.38 18.46
C THR A 239 0.48 -2.53 17.79
N LEU A 240 0.08 -1.43 17.16
CA LEU A 240 1.00 -0.42 16.66
C LEU A 240 1.29 0.61 17.76
N LYS A 241 2.55 0.96 17.93
CA LYS A 241 3.00 2.05 18.79
C LYS A 241 3.87 2.99 17.95
N LEU A 242 3.52 4.28 17.97
CA LEU A 242 4.29 5.34 17.35
C LEU A 242 4.93 6.23 18.43
N ASN A 243 6.11 6.78 18.13
CA ASN A 243 6.76 7.76 18.98
C ASN A 243 5.94 9.04 19.03
N GLN A 244 5.29 9.30 20.17
CA GLN A 244 4.36 10.43 20.36
C GLN A 244 5.04 11.81 20.37
N THR A 245 6.38 11.87 20.42
CA THR A 245 7.13 13.14 20.37
C THR A 245 7.23 13.70 18.96
N VAL A 246 7.09 12.86 17.93
CA VAL A 246 7.15 13.26 16.53
C VAL A 246 5.86 13.98 16.14
N LYS A 247 5.97 15.19 15.58
CA LYS A 247 4.84 16.07 15.26
C LYS A 247 4.65 16.32 13.76
N ASN A 248 5.64 16.02 12.94
CA ASN A 248 5.54 16.12 11.48
C ASN A 248 5.72 14.74 10.88
N ILE A 249 4.99 14.45 9.80
CA ILE A 249 5.00 13.12 9.18
C ILE A 249 6.37 12.79 8.55
N GLU A 250 7.07 13.80 8.06
CA GLU A 250 8.39 13.66 7.45
C GLU A 250 9.49 13.32 8.46
N ASP A 251 9.27 13.62 9.74
CA ASP A 251 10.24 13.36 10.81
C ASP A 251 10.15 11.93 11.35
N LEU A 252 9.08 11.19 11.01
CA LEU A 252 8.90 9.79 11.42
C LEU A 252 9.91 8.88 10.71
N LYS A 253 10.65 8.12 11.52
CA LYS A 253 11.67 7.16 11.08
C LYS A 253 11.24 5.74 11.43
N PHE A 254 11.99 4.78 10.92
CA PHE A 254 11.73 3.35 11.19
C PHE A 254 11.74 3.05 12.70
N GLU A 255 12.64 3.67 13.45
CA GLU A 255 12.80 3.49 14.89
C GLU A 255 11.66 4.07 15.72
N ASP A 256 10.84 4.96 15.14
CA ASP A 256 9.65 5.55 15.77
C ASP A 256 8.41 4.66 15.68
N ILE A 257 8.50 3.51 14.99
CA ILE A 257 7.39 2.62 14.66
C ILE A 257 7.65 1.25 15.25
N GLU A 258 6.84 0.84 16.21
CA GLU A 258 6.96 -0.45 16.88
C GLU A 258 5.67 -1.26 16.71
N ILE A 259 5.80 -2.51 16.27
CA ILE A 259 4.69 -3.47 16.19
C ILE A 259 4.85 -4.49 17.30
N LEU A 260 3.96 -4.41 18.28
CA LEU A 260 3.96 -5.26 19.48
C LEU A 260 3.05 -6.47 19.29
N ASN A 261 3.44 -7.60 19.84
CA ASN A 261 2.63 -8.84 19.89
C ASN A 261 2.28 -9.39 18.49
N TYR A 262 3.13 -9.19 17.49
CA TYR A 262 2.90 -9.80 16.18
C TYR A 262 3.22 -11.30 16.19
N ASN A 263 2.19 -12.11 16.41
CA ASN A 263 2.23 -13.55 16.25
C ASN A 263 1.63 -13.92 14.89
N SER A 264 2.32 -14.76 14.14
CA SER A 264 1.86 -15.19 12.81
C SER A 264 2.31 -16.61 12.48
N HIS A 265 1.56 -17.26 11.60
CA HIS A 265 2.04 -18.47 10.96
C HIS A 265 3.30 -18.20 10.14
N PRO A 266 4.11 -19.24 9.82
CA PRO A 266 5.30 -19.09 8.99
C PRO A 266 5.01 -18.43 7.65
N ALA A 267 6.01 -17.74 7.07
CA ALA A 267 5.91 -17.14 5.75
C ALA A 267 5.55 -18.17 4.68
N ILE A 268 4.79 -17.75 3.68
CA ILE A 268 4.50 -18.54 2.48
C ILE A 268 5.13 -17.80 1.31
N LYS A 269 6.11 -18.42 0.65
CA LYS A 269 6.79 -17.83 -0.51
C LYS A 269 5.90 -17.93 -1.74
N GLY A 270 5.84 -16.88 -2.55
CA GLY A 270 5.25 -16.84 -3.88
C GLY A 270 6.23 -16.25 -4.90
N LYS A 271 6.14 -16.69 -6.13
CA LYS A 271 6.94 -16.14 -7.24
C LYS A 271 6.25 -14.86 -7.74
N ILE A 272 7.00 -13.78 -7.86
CA ILE A 272 6.49 -12.53 -8.46
C ILE A 272 6.24 -12.78 -9.95
N SER A 273 5.08 -12.33 -10.43
CA SER A 273 4.74 -12.33 -11.86
C SER A 273 5.01 -10.93 -12.43
N VAL A 274 5.97 -10.81 -13.36
CA VAL A 274 6.48 -9.53 -13.91
C VAL A 274 6.14 -9.39 -15.38
#